data_ed4079252f5def8de56fda0f0af668bc
#
_entry.id   ed4079252f5def8de56fda0f0af668bc
#
_cell.length_a   1.000
_cell.length_b   1.000
_cell.length_c   1.000
_cell.angle_alpha   90.00
_cell.angle_beta   90.00
_cell.angle_gamma   90.00
#
_symmetry.space_group_name_H-M   'P 1'
#
loop_
_entity.id
_entity.type
_entity.pdbx_description
1 polymer ?
#
loop_
_entity_poly.entity_id
_entity_poly.type
_entity_poly.pdbx_seq_one_letter_code
_entity_poly.pdbx_strand_id
1 'polypeptide(L)'
;IELAMEELERPQLDLRGLRELDEDERREKMTEFRETMTEFSKKQEEAIADVLSEDQIKRVREIEVQIAGVRAVQIPRVEEELDLTKTQKEKVQEVFEDMQSEMREMFGNFRGGQRGGGQGGGRPNFEEMREKMTELNEGLEEKVMDVLSSKQRSKLKKLKGDEFDVEQLRGGR
;
A
#
# COMPACT_ATOMS: atom_id res chain seq x y z
N ILE A 1 1.19 13.43 -20.29
CA ILE A 1 0.93 12.87 -18.94
C ILE A 1 1.26 13.91 -17.88
N GLU A 2 2.46 14.52 -17.85
CA GLU A 2 2.81 15.54 -16.85
C GLU A 2 1.77 16.66 -16.78
N LEU A 3 1.44 17.30 -17.90
CA LEU A 3 0.45 18.37 -17.95
C LEU A 3 -0.95 17.94 -17.48
N ALA A 4 -1.38 16.73 -17.81
CA ALA A 4 -2.67 16.19 -17.38
C ALA A 4 -2.69 15.85 -15.86
N MET A 5 -1.53 15.60 -15.27
CA MET A 5 -1.38 15.31 -13.84
C MET A 5 -1.18 16.57 -13.00
N GLU A 6 -0.59 17.64 -13.57
CA GLU A 6 -0.41 18.93 -12.90
C GLU A 6 -1.74 19.63 -12.58
N GLU A 7 -2.78 19.40 -13.39
CA GLU A 7 -4.11 19.95 -13.15
C GLU A 7 -4.87 19.24 -12.01
N LEU A 8 -4.38 18.07 -11.55
CA LEU A 8 -5.01 17.30 -10.49
C LEU A 8 -4.36 17.63 -9.14
N GLU A 9 -5.05 18.43 -8.34
CA GLU A 9 -4.60 18.69 -6.96
C GLU A 9 -4.71 17.44 -6.11
N ARG A 10 -3.56 16.96 -5.64
CA ARG A 10 -3.49 15.80 -4.75
C ARG A 10 -4.10 16.13 -3.38
N PRO A 11 -5.08 15.36 -2.90
CA PRO A 11 -5.63 15.55 -1.57
C PRO A 11 -4.55 15.50 -0.49
N GLN A 12 -4.58 16.45 0.43
CA GLN A 12 -3.67 16.53 1.56
C GLN A 12 -4.41 16.24 2.85
N LEU A 13 -3.83 15.40 3.69
CA LEU A 13 -4.36 15.11 5.02
C LEU A 13 -3.65 16.00 6.04
N ASP A 14 -4.42 16.79 6.80
CA ASP A 14 -3.87 17.55 7.92
C ASP A 14 -3.55 16.63 9.11
N LEU A 15 -2.31 16.11 9.11
CA LEU A 15 -1.82 15.23 10.16
C LEU A 15 -1.68 15.91 11.52
N ARG A 16 -1.64 17.27 11.56
CA ARG A 16 -1.58 18.00 12.83
C ARG A 16 -2.96 18.11 13.44
N GLY A 17 -3.95 18.53 12.65
CA GLY A 17 -5.34 18.57 13.09
C GLY A 17 -5.85 17.22 13.58
N LEU A 18 -5.46 16.12 12.93
CA LEU A 18 -5.84 14.77 13.34
C LEU A 18 -5.38 14.37 14.76
N ARG A 19 -4.32 14.99 15.29
CA ARG A 19 -3.82 14.67 16.65
C ARG A 19 -4.65 15.31 17.74
N GLU A 20 -5.40 16.36 17.41
CA GLU A 20 -6.24 17.12 18.32
C GLU A 20 -7.66 16.55 18.40
N LEU A 21 -8.04 15.69 17.46
CA LEU A 21 -9.34 15.04 17.38
C LEU A 21 -9.43 13.84 18.32
N ASP A 22 -10.64 13.53 18.76
CA ASP A 22 -10.94 12.29 19.45
C ASP A 22 -10.89 11.08 18.47
N GLU A 23 -11.10 9.87 19.00
CA GLU A 23 -10.95 8.64 18.20
C GLU A 23 -12.01 8.52 17.11
N ASP A 24 -13.24 8.91 17.40
CA ASP A 24 -14.37 8.81 16.45
C ASP A 24 -14.23 9.85 15.34
N GLU A 25 -13.95 11.10 15.70
CA GLU A 25 -13.69 12.18 14.74
C GLU A 25 -12.50 11.87 13.83
N ARG A 26 -11.44 11.27 14.40
CA ARG A 26 -10.27 10.85 13.62
C ARG A 26 -10.62 9.75 12.64
N ARG A 27 -11.45 8.80 13.04
CA ARG A 27 -11.92 7.70 12.18
C ARG A 27 -12.76 8.25 11.02
N GLU A 28 -13.67 9.20 11.31
CA GLU A 28 -14.48 9.87 10.31
C GLU A 28 -13.61 10.62 9.28
N LYS A 29 -12.66 11.44 9.75
CA LYS A 29 -11.72 12.16 8.89
C LYS A 29 -10.86 11.24 8.02
N MET A 30 -10.44 10.10 8.56
CA MET A 30 -9.70 9.11 7.79
C MET A 30 -10.58 8.44 6.72
N THR A 31 -11.86 8.26 6.99
CA THR A 31 -12.82 7.72 6.02
C THR A 31 -13.07 8.71 4.89
N GLU A 32 -13.36 9.98 5.21
CA GLU A 32 -13.48 11.06 4.24
C GLU A 32 -12.23 11.17 3.34
N PHE A 33 -11.05 11.09 3.95
CA PHE A 33 -9.80 11.15 3.20
C PHE A 33 -9.63 9.95 2.25
N ARG A 34 -10.02 8.74 2.67
CA ARG A 34 -10.00 7.55 1.79
C ARG A 34 -10.94 7.72 0.59
N GLU A 35 -12.15 8.24 0.82
CA GLU A 35 -13.10 8.51 -0.24
C GLU A 35 -12.54 9.54 -1.24
N THR A 36 -11.99 10.64 -0.73
CA THR A 36 -11.36 11.67 -1.56
C THR A 36 -10.18 11.13 -2.35
N MET A 37 -9.35 10.28 -1.75
CA MET A 37 -8.25 9.60 -2.43
C MET A 37 -8.74 8.63 -3.51
N THR A 38 -9.86 7.96 -3.28
CA THR A 38 -10.47 7.06 -4.28
C THR A 38 -10.97 7.86 -5.49
N GLU A 39 -11.63 9.00 -5.25
CA GLU A 39 -12.06 9.90 -6.32
C GLU A 39 -10.88 10.50 -7.09
N PHE A 40 -9.83 10.90 -6.38
CA PHE A 40 -8.61 11.38 -6.99
C PHE A 40 -7.97 10.32 -7.89
N SER A 41 -7.89 9.07 -7.43
CA SER A 41 -7.37 7.96 -8.23
C SER A 41 -8.18 7.73 -9.50
N LYS A 42 -9.51 7.84 -9.43
CA LYS A 42 -10.37 7.73 -10.63
C LYS A 42 -10.08 8.85 -11.64
N LYS A 43 -9.98 10.11 -11.17
CA LYS A 43 -9.62 11.24 -12.03
C LYS A 43 -8.24 11.07 -12.67
N GLN A 44 -7.28 10.52 -11.93
CA GLN A 44 -5.96 10.19 -12.48
C GLN A 44 -6.05 9.12 -13.57
N GLU A 45 -6.85 8.07 -13.35
CA GLU A 45 -7.06 7.02 -14.36
C GLU A 45 -7.71 7.58 -15.62
N GLU A 46 -8.72 8.44 -15.49
CA GLU A 46 -9.38 9.13 -16.61
C GLU A 46 -8.39 10.00 -17.39
N ALA A 47 -7.63 10.86 -16.69
CA ALA A 47 -6.61 11.71 -17.32
C ALA A 47 -5.50 10.94 -18.04
N ILE A 48 -5.13 9.77 -17.52
CA ILE A 48 -4.18 8.86 -18.15
C ILE A 48 -4.82 8.17 -19.37
N ALA A 49 -6.09 7.78 -19.27
CA ALA A 49 -6.82 7.11 -20.36
C ALA A 49 -6.98 8.01 -21.59
N ASP A 50 -7.10 9.32 -21.41
CA ASP A 50 -7.18 10.29 -22.51
C ASP A 50 -5.87 10.43 -23.30
N VAL A 51 -4.73 10.04 -22.72
CA VAL A 51 -3.39 10.25 -23.31
C VAL A 51 -2.75 8.96 -23.77
N LEU A 52 -3.06 7.84 -23.13
CA LEU A 52 -2.45 6.54 -23.42
C LEU A 52 -3.37 5.66 -24.27
N SER A 53 -2.76 4.82 -25.14
CA SER A 53 -3.50 3.75 -25.81
C SER A 53 -3.93 2.66 -24.80
N GLU A 54 -4.91 1.85 -25.21
CA GLU A 54 -5.40 0.73 -24.37
C GLU A 54 -4.26 -0.23 -23.95
N ASP A 55 -3.34 -0.52 -24.87
CA ASP A 55 -2.18 -1.38 -24.57
C ASP A 55 -1.23 -0.73 -23.55
N GLN A 56 -1.03 0.59 -23.65
CA GLN A 56 -0.22 1.33 -22.70
C GLN A 56 -0.88 1.38 -21.31
N ILE A 57 -2.20 1.61 -21.27
CA ILE A 57 -2.97 1.58 -20.02
C ILE A 57 -2.88 0.20 -19.38
N LYS A 58 -3.08 -0.86 -20.17
CA LYS A 58 -2.93 -2.23 -19.69
C LYS A 58 -1.54 -2.46 -19.10
N ARG A 59 -0.49 -2.01 -19.80
CA ARG A 59 0.89 -2.17 -19.31
C ARG A 59 1.18 -1.42 -18.04
N VAL A 60 0.69 -0.18 -17.90
CA VAL A 60 0.79 0.60 -16.66
C VAL A 60 0.13 -0.13 -15.50
N ARG A 61 -1.06 -0.67 -15.70
CA ARG A 61 -1.80 -1.44 -14.69
C ARG A 61 -1.08 -2.72 -14.27
N GLU A 62 -0.45 -3.42 -15.21
CA GLU A 62 0.39 -4.60 -14.92
C GLU A 62 1.60 -4.22 -14.04
N ILE A 63 2.29 -3.14 -14.39
CA ILE A 63 3.44 -2.63 -13.63
C ILE A 63 3.00 -2.16 -12.23
N GLU A 64 1.86 -1.49 -12.11
CA GLU A 64 1.28 -1.08 -10.82
C GLU A 64 1.09 -2.29 -9.90
N VAL A 65 0.49 -3.38 -10.42
CA VAL A 65 0.29 -4.62 -9.66
C VAL A 65 1.63 -5.26 -9.26
N GLN A 66 2.65 -5.20 -10.11
CA GLN A 66 3.99 -5.70 -9.78
C GLN A 66 4.64 -4.88 -8.67
N ILE A 67 4.57 -3.55 -8.73
CA ILE A 67 5.14 -2.65 -7.72
C ILE A 67 4.43 -2.80 -6.38
N ALA A 68 3.10 -2.88 -6.41
CA ALA A 68 2.29 -3.04 -5.21
C ALA A 68 2.46 -4.43 -4.56
N GLY A 69 2.89 -5.44 -5.35
CA GLY A 69 3.03 -6.81 -4.86
C GLY A 69 1.73 -7.35 -4.30
N VAL A 70 1.76 -7.90 -3.09
CA VAL A 70 0.55 -8.42 -2.41
C VAL A 70 -0.44 -7.31 -2.05
N ARG A 71 0.03 -6.06 -1.88
CA ARG A 71 -0.84 -4.90 -1.59
C ARG A 71 -1.78 -4.55 -2.76
N ALA A 72 -1.49 -5.06 -3.95
CA ALA A 72 -2.37 -4.87 -5.12
C ALA A 72 -3.81 -5.33 -4.87
N VAL A 73 -4.04 -6.28 -3.97
CA VAL A 73 -5.39 -6.74 -3.59
C VAL A 73 -6.25 -5.66 -2.93
N GLN A 74 -5.67 -4.54 -2.50
CA GLN A 74 -6.38 -3.37 -1.96
C GLN A 74 -6.65 -2.29 -3.01
N ILE A 75 -6.17 -2.44 -4.23
CA ILE A 75 -6.47 -1.54 -5.34
C ILE A 75 -7.93 -1.82 -5.77
N PRO A 76 -8.83 -0.82 -5.76
CA PRO A 76 -10.25 -1.05 -6.03
C PRO A 76 -10.51 -1.82 -7.33
N ARG A 77 -9.81 -1.48 -8.41
CA ARG A 77 -9.89 -2.19 -9.68
C ARG A 77 -9.47 -3.67 -9.57
N VAL A 78 -8.42 -3.95 -8.82
CA VAL A 78 -7.95 -5.33 -8.60
C VAL A 78 -8.93 -6.12 -7.73
N GLU A 79 -9.52 -5.49 -6.72
CA GLU A 79 -10.60 -6.10 -5.93
C GLU A 79 -11.79 -6.51 -6.79
N GLU A 80 -12.21 -5.63 -7.71
CA GLU A 80 -13.31 -5.88 -8.66
C GLU A 80 -12.93 -7.01 -9.64
N GLU A 81 -11.74 -6.94 -10.23
CA GLU A 81 -11.25 -7.97 -11.13
C GLU A 81 -11.10 -9.34 -10.46
N LEU A 82 -10.72 -9.39 -9.19
CA LEU A 82 -10.64 -10.63 -8.42
C LEU A 82 -11.99 -11.13 -7.92
N ASP A 83 -13.07 -10.35 -8.06
CA ASP A 83 -14.38 -10.62 -7.49
C ASP A 83 -14.30 -10.92 -5.99
N LEU A 84 -13.57 -10.07 -5.23
CA LEU A 84 -13.41 -10.26 -3.79
C LEU A 84 -14.75 -10.09 -3.08
N THR A 85 -15.15 -11.11 -2.32
CA THR A 85 -16.33 -11.02 -1.46
C THR A 85 -16.12 -10.02 -0.34
N LYS A 86 -17.21 -9.50 0.24
CA LYS A 86 -17.14 -8.60 1.40
C LYS A 86 -16.30 -9.19 2.53
N THR A 87 -16.52 -10.46 2.85
CA THR A 87 -15.77 -11.18 3.90
C THR A 87 -14.27 -11.28 3.57
N GLN A 88 -13.91 -11.46 2.29
CA GLN A 88 -12.51 -11.48 1.89
C GLN A 88 -11.86 -10.10 2.02
N LYS A 89 -12.56 -9.03 1.63
CA LYS A 89 -12.09 -7.65 1.80
C LYS A 89 -11.86 -7.31 3.27
N GLU A 90 -12.80 -7.67 4.15
CA GLU A 90 -12.68 -7.48 5.60
C GLU A 90 -11.46 -8.23 6.16
N LYS A 91 -11.25 -9.50 5.79
CA LYS A 91 -10.09 -10.28 6.21
C LYS A 91 -8.77 -9.72 5.68
N VAL A 92 -8.73 -9.29 4.42
CA VAL A 92 -7.57 -8.63 3.86
C VAL A 92 -7.24 -7.37 4.65
N GLN A 93 -8.25 -6.55 4.95
CA GLN A 93 -8.05 -5.33 5.75
C GLN A 93 -7.50 -5.67 7.15
N GLU A 94 -8.06 -6.66 7.84
CA GLU A 94 -7.59 -7.14 9.15
C GLU A 94 -6.11 -7.54 9.09
N VAL A 95 -5.71 -8.32 8.10
CA VAL A 95 -4.30 -8.74 7.91
C VAL A 95 -3.36 -7.53 7.74
N PHE A 96 -3.80 -6.49 7.03
CA PHE A 96 -2.99 -5.28 6.86
C PHE A 96 -2.96 -4.41 8.14
N GLU A 97 -4.03 -4.37 8.91
CA GLU A 97 -4.10 -3.68 10.20
C GLU A 97 -3.18 -4.36 11.23
N ASP A 98 -3.20 -5.68 11.30
CA ASP A 98 -2.31 -6.47 12.16
C ASP A 98 -0.84 -6.20 11.81
N MET A 99 -0.48 -6.30 10.54
CA MET A 99 0.88 -5.97 10.09
C MET A 99 1.29 -4.55 10.46
N GLN A 100 0.38 -3.58 10.32
CA GLN A 100 0.66 -2.19 10.69
C GLN A 100 0.89 -2.06 12.22
N SER A 101 0.16 -2.83 13.02
CA SER A 101 0.34 -2.88 14.47
C SER A 101 1.69 -3.48 14.84
N GLU A 102 2.04 -4.65 14.27
CA GLU A 102 3.34 -5.31 14.46
C GLU A 102 4.50 -4.38 14.06
N MET A 103 4.34 -3.66 12.96
CA MET A 103 5.33 -2.67 12.51
C MET A 103 5.47 -1.50 13.51
N ARG A 104 4.37 -0.99 14.06
CA ARG A 104 4.40 0.07 15.09
C ARG A 104 5.11 -0.40 16.36
N GLU A 105 4.84 -1.61 16.81
CA GLU A 105 5.50 -2.20 17.98
C GLU A 105 6.99 -2.36 17.75
N MET A 106 7.38 -2.87 16.59
CA MET A 106 8.77 -3.01 16.19
C MET A 106 9.50 -1.67 16.21
N PHE A 107 8.92 -0.63 15.60
CA PHE A 107 9.51 0.72 15.61
C PHE A 107 9.42 1.41 16.96
N GLY A 108 8.38 1.12 17.75
CA GLY A 108 8.22 1.64 19.11
C GLY A 108 9.33 1.15 20.04
N ASN A 109 9.62 -0.13 20.00
CA ASN A 109 10.72 -0.73 20.77
C ASN A 109 12.09 -0.19 20.34
N PHE A 110 12.26 0.08 19.03
CA PHE A 110 13.48 0.65 18.50
C PHE A 110 13.71 2.12 18.95
N ARG A 111 12.64 2.89 19.09
CA ARG A 111 12.70 4.29 19.55
C ARG A 111 12.78 4.42 21.08
N GLY A 112 12.22 3.47 21.81
CA GLY A 112 12.20 3.45 23.29
C GLY A 112 13.57 3.18 23.90
N GLY A 113 14.43 2.42 23.23
CA GLY A 113 15.79 2.13 23.71
C GLY A 113 16.75 3.34 23.76
N GLN A 114 16.37 4.47 23.15
CA GLN A 114 17.21 5.67 23.10
C GLN A 114 16.91 6.70 24.22
N ARG A 115 15.88 6.47 25.06
CA ARG A 115 15.48 7.43 26.12
C ARG A 115 15.95 7.08 27.51
N GLY A 116 16.59 5.92 27.72
CA GLY A 116 17.23 5.52 28.97
C GLY A 116 18.73 5.81 28.89
N GLY A 117 19.18 6.95 29.47
CA GLY A 117 20.59 7.30 29.58
C GLY A 117 21.36 6.26 30.41
N GLY A 118 21.95 5.26 29.75
CA GLY A 118 22.83 4.27 30.31
C GLY A 118 23.93 3.97 29.27
N GLN A 119 25.17 4.04 29.69
CA GLN A 119 26.40 3.75 28.96
C GLN A 119 26.34 2.32 28.36
N GLY A 120 25.93 2.21 27.08
CA GLY A 120 25.79 0.93 26.42
C GLY A 120 24.81 0.90 25.22
N GLY A 121 24.36 2.08 24.75
CA GLY A 121 23.45 2.20 23.60
C GLY A 121 24.14 1.69 22.33
N GLY A 122 23.99 0.40 22.05
CA GLY A 122 24.37 -0.19 20.78
C GLY A 122 23.66 0.54 19.63
N ARG A 123 24.36 0.81 18.53
CA ARG A 123 23.75 1.31 17.30
C ARG A 123 22.60 0.40 16.93
N PRO A 124 21.46 0.97 16.49
CA PRO A 124 20.38 0.15 15.98
C PRO A 124 20.90 -0.89 15.02
N ASN A 125 20.59 -2.16 15.27
CA ASN A 125 20.98 -3.24 14.37
C ASN A 125 20.10 -3.19 13.12
N PHE A 126 20.55 -2.44 12.11
CA PHE A 126 19.84 -2.30 10.83
C PHE A 126 19.64 -3.64 10.12
N GLU A 127 20.52 -4.61 10.38
CA GLU A 127 20.44 -5.95 9.83
C GLU A 127 19.27 -6.72 10.42
N GLU A 128 19.14 -6.71 11.75
CA GLU A 128 18.00 -7.31 12.47
C GLU A 128 16.67 -6.68 12.07
N MET A 129 16.64 -5.34 11.88
CA MET A 129 15.45 -4.64 11.42
C MET A 129 15.09 -5.04 9.99
N ARG A 130 16.08 -5.22 9.11
CA ARG A 130 15.86 -5.66 7.73
C ARG A 130 15.32 -7.09 7.69
N GLU A 131 15.86 -7.99 8.49
CA GLU A 131 15.39 -9.38 8.63
C GLU A 131 13.93 -9.40 9.09
N LYS A 132 13.59 -8.71 10.16
CA LYS A 132 12.22 -8.62 10.67
C LYS A 132 11.25 -8.01 9.65
N MET A 133 11.68 -6.99 8.88
CA MET A 133 10.86 -6.43 7.81
C MET A 133 10.62 -7.43 6.68
N THR A 134 11.61 -8.26 6.39
CA THR A 134 11.46 -9.32 5.38
C THR A 134 10.47 -10.37 5.87
N GLU A 135 10.62 -10.86 7.11
CA GLU A 135 9.69 -11.80 7.73
C GLU A 135 8.25 -11.27 7.78
N LEU A 136 8.07 -9.99 8.13
CA LEU A 136 6.76 -9.34 8.14
C LEU A 136 6.14 -9.29 6.73
N ASN A 137 6.93 -8.99 5.71
CA ASN A 137 6.43 -8.94 4.33
C ASN A 137 6.09 -10.34 3.80
N GLU A 138 6.90 -11.35 4.10
CA GLU A 138 6.63 -12.74 3.72
C GLU A 138 5.37 -13.26 4.44
N GLY A 139 5.25 -13.00 5.74
CA GLY A 139 4.06 -13.35 6.51
C GLY A 139 2.79 -12.64 6.03
N LEU A 140 2.90 -11.38 5.61
CA LEU A 140 1.81 -10.64 4.99
C LEU A 140 1.35 -11.31 3.68
N GLU A 141 2.32 -11.66 2.82
CA GLU A 141 2.02 -12.30 1.54
C GLU A 141 1.31 -13.64 1.76
N GLU A 142 1.81 -14.47 2.68
CA GLU A 142 1.19 -15.75 3.02
C GLU A 142 -0.24 -15.57 3.53
N LYS A 143 -0.45 -14.72 4.54
CA LYS A 143 -1.78 -14.45 5.13
C LYS A 143 -2.78 -13.95 4.08
N VAL A 144 -2.39 -13.01 3.21
CA VAL A 144 -3.26 -12.51 2.15
C VAL A 144 -3.55 -13.60 1.11
N MET A 145 -2.55 -14.37 0.70
CA MET A 145 -2.77 -15.47 -0.23
C MET A 145 -3.72 -16.53 0.32
N ASP A 146 -3.74 -16.77 1.63
CA ASP A 146 -4.67 -17.69 2.27
C ASP A 146 -6.13 -17.21 2.28
N VAL A 147 -6.35 -15.92 2.26
CA VAL A 147 -7.70 -15.34 2.08
C VAL A 147 -8.22 -15.58 0.66
N LEU A 148 -7.33 -15.66 -0.34
CA LEU A 148 -7.70 -15.81 -1.74
C LEU A 148 -7.90 -17.27 -2.14
N SER A 149 -8.94 -17.54 -2.92
CA SER A 149 -9.11 -18.83 -3.57
C SER A 149 -8.02 -19.10 -4.62
N SER A 150 -7.80 -20.34 -5.00
CA SER A 150 -6.82 -20.71 -6.03
C SER A 150 -7.08 -20.02 -7.38
N LYS A 151 -8.36 -19.78 -7.72
CA LYS A 151 -8.76 -19.05 -8.93
C LYS A 151 -8.35 -17.59 -8.85
N GLN A 152 -8.57 -16.95 -7.69
CA GLN A 152 -8.20 -15.55 -7.47
C GLN A 152 -6.68 -15.37 -7.46
N ARG A 153 -5.92 -16.28 -6.82
CA ARG A 153 -4.45 -16.28 -6.87
C ARG A 153 -3.92 -16.37 -8.32
N SER A 154 -4.50 -17.26 -9.12
CA SER A 154 -4.14 -17.40 -10.54
C SER A 154 -4.48 -16.14 -11.34
N LYS A 155 -5.59 -15.48 -11.04
CA LYS A 155 -6.00 -14.22 -11.67
C LYS A 155 -5.06 -13.09 -11.28
N LEU A 156 -4.72 -12.95 -10.00
CA LEU A 156 -3.76 -11.96 -9.51
C LEU A 156 -2.39 -12.11 -10.18
N LYS A 157 -1.92 -13.37 -10.38
CA LYS A 157 -0.69 -13.62 -11.11
C LYS A 157 -0.77 -13.14 -12.57
N LYS A 158 -1.91 -13.31 -13.23
CA LYS A 158 -2.11 -12.82 -14.59
C LYS A 158 -2.15 -11.29 -14.69
N LEU A 159 -2.68 -10.63 -13.65
CA LEU A 159 -2.73 -9.16 -13.59
C LEU A 159 -1.34 -8.52 -13.46
N LYS A 160 -0.33 -9.27 -13.03
CA LYS A 160 1.07 -8.81 -13.05
C LYS A 160 1.62 -8.67 -14.47
N GLY A 161 1.07 -9.38 -15.46
CA GLY A 161 1.58 -9.37 -16.84
C GLY A 161 3.03 -9.85 -16.95
N ASP A 162 3.72 -9.38 -17.99
CA ASP A 162 5.13 -9.68 -18.21
C ASP A 162 6.01 -8.93 -17.20
N GLU A 163 7.10 -9.57 -16.77
CA GLU A 163 8.03 -9.01 -15.78
C GLU A 163 8.57 -7.65 -16.23
N PHE A 164 8.58 -6.71 -15.27
CA PHE A 164 9.11 -5.37 -15.45
C PHE A 164 10.21 -5.11 -14.43
N ASP A 165 11.36 -4.65 -14.91
CA ASP A 165 12.47 -4.25 -14.06
C ASP A 165 12.17 -2.93 -13.34
N VAL A 166 11.65 -3.04 -12.11
CA VAL A 166 11.28 -1.90 -11.27
C VAL A 166 12.50 -1.05 -10.88
N GLU A 167 13.71 -1.60 -10.94
CA GLU A 167 14.92 -0.84 -10.61
C GLU A 167 15.20 0.25 -11.64
N GLN A 168 14.75 0.09 -12.88
CA GLN A 168 14.82 1.13 -13.91
C GLN A 168 14.04 2.40 -13.51
N LEU A 169 12.96 2.27 -12.71
CA LEU A 169 12.23 3.42 -12.19
C LEU A 169 12.98 4.16 -11.07
N ARG A 170 13.89 3.49 -10.39
CA ARG A 170 14.68 4.07 -9.29
C ARG A 170 15.98 4.73 -9.77
N GLY A 171 16.45 4.38 -10.97
CA GLY A 171 17.70 4.85 -11.55
C GLY A 171 17.62 6.20 -12.28
N GLY A 172 16.47 6.80 -12.41
CA GLY A 172 16.23 8.07 -13.09
C GLY A 172 16.37 9.30 -12.18
N ARG A 173 17.52 9.47 -11.53
CA ARG A 173 17.91 10.74 -10.88
C ARG A 173 19.31 11.13 -11.27
#